data_afaa36e1cab0cd970fb45a082dabbcbb
#
_entry.id   afaa36e1cab0cd970fb45a082dabbcbb
#
_cell.length_a   1.000
_cell.length_b   1.000
_cell.length_c   1.000
_cell.angle_alpha   90.00
_cell.angle_beta   90.00
_cell.angle_gamma   90.00
#
_symmetry.space_group_name_H-M   'P 1'
#
loop_
_entity.id
_entity.type
_entity.pdbx_description
1 polymer ?
#
loop_
_entity_poly.entity_id
_entity_poly.type
_entity_poly.pdbx_seq_one_letter_code
_entity_poly.pdbx_strand_id
1 'polypeptide(L)'
;MLDTARGCGAAGMRVELRRGGEVLASVTLDEGGRGTLLETLEAGGYELLFHAGDYQGAGFFDIIPIRFYVAEPAVHYHVPLILSPFGYSTYRGG
;
A
#
# COMPACT_ATOMS: atom_id res chain seq x y z
N MET A 1 -3.19 4.05 -13.12
CA MET A 1 -2.62 2.77 -12.71
C MET A 1 -2.00 2.90 -11.33
N LEU A 2 -2.36 2.03 -10.43
CA LEU A 2 -1.72 1.94 -9.13
C LEU A 2 -0.53 1.02 -9.29
N ASP A 3 0.67 1.59 -9.24
CA ASP A 3 1.85 0.81 -9.48
C ASP A 3 2.30 0.08 -8.23
N THR A 4 2.50 0.77 -7.12
CA THR A 4 3.17 0.08 -6.04
C THR A 4 2.89 0.67 -4.68
N ALA A 5 2.69 -0.21 -3.71
CA ALA A 5 2.93 0.08 -2.32
C ALA A 5 4.36 -0.35 -2.01
N ARG A 6 5.18 0.56 -1.54
CA ARG A 6 6.58 0.30 -1.31
C ARG A 6 6.91 0.43 0.17
N GLY A 7 7.16 -0.69 0.81
CA GLY A 7 7.63 -0.72 2.17
C GLY A 7 9.14 -0.64 2.22
N CYS A 8 9.68 -0.01 3.24
CA CYS A 8 11.11 0.13 3.43
C CYS A 8 11.72 -1.23 3.80
N GLY A 9 12.26 -1.92 2.80
CA GLY A 9 12.84 -3.24 2.98
C GLY A 9 11.85 -4.32 3.35
N ALA A 10 10.60 -4.16 2.99
CA ALA A 10 9.50 -5.00 3.49
C ALA A 10 9.11 -6.13 2.54
N ALA A 11 10.07 -6.94 2.14
CA ALA A 11 9.77 -8.16 1.38
C ALA A 11 8.85 -9.07 2.20
N GLY A 12 7.79 -9.55 1.60
CA GLY A 12 6.85 -10.43 2.26
C GLY A 12 5.70 -9.74 2.97
N MET A 13 5.68 -8.42 3.03
CA MET A 13 4.54 -7.70 3.59
C MET A 13 3.32 -7.82 2.69
N ARG A 14 2.18 -8.14 3.28
CA ARG A 14 0.93 -8.21 2.55
C ARG A 14 0.28 -6.83 2.51
N VAL A 15 -0.24 -6.46 1.34
CA VAL A 15 -0.95 -5.20 1.13
C VAL A 15 -2.26 -5.48 0.42
N GLU A 16 -3.34 -4.89 0.93
CA GLU A 16 -4.66 -4.99 0.31
C GLU A 16 -5.10 -3.63 -0.23
N LEU A 17 -5.73 -3.63 -1.41
CA LEU A 17 -6.38 -2.45 -1.96
C LEU A 17 -7.89 -2.61 -1.77
N ARG A 18 -8.51 -1.63 -1.14
CA ARG A 18 -9.96 -1.63 -0.88
C ARG A 18 -10.63 -0.38 -1.41
N ARG A 19 -11.90 -0.54 -1.75
CA ARG A 19 -12.77 0.57 -2.11
C ARG A 19 -14.13 0.33 -1.49
N GLY A 20 -14.60 1.27 -0.65
CA GLY A 20 -15.89 1.16 0.00
C GLY A 20 -16.04 -0.08 0.87
N GLY A 21 -14.96 -0.56 1.48
CA GLY A 21 -14.98 -1.76 2.32
C GLY A 21 -14.81 -3.07 1.55
N GLU A 22 -14.77 -3.02 0.23
CA GLU A 22 -14.57 -4.19 -0.61
C GLU A 22 -13.11 -4.35 -0.98
N VAL A 23 -12.57 -5.56 -0.84
CA VAL A 23 -11.19 -5.86 -1.24
C VAL A 23 -11.16 -6.05 -2.75
N LEU A 24 -10.43 -5.17 -3.45
CA LEU A 24 -10.28 -5.23 -4.89
C LEU A 24 -9.10 -6.09 -5.31
N ALA A 25 -8.03 -6.06 -4.53
CA ALA A 25 -6.80 -6.79 -4.84
C ALA A 25 -5.95 -6.93 -3.59
N SER A 26 -5.06 -7.89 -3.61
CA SER A 26 -4.03 -8.01 -2.57
C SER A 26 -2.73 -8.47 -3.21
N VAL A 27 -1.62 -8.11 -2.59
CA VAL A 27 -0.29 -8.46 -3.07
C VAL A 27 0.64 -8.66 -1.89
N THR A 28 1.61 -9.54 -2.07
CA THR A 28 2.74 -9.67 -1.16
C THR A 28 3.92 -8.97 -1.80
N LEU A 29 4.55 -8.05 -1.09
CA LEU A 29 5.65 -7.28 -1.63
C LEU A 29 6.85 -8.17 -1.91
N ASP A 30 7.56 -7.87 -3.00
CA ASP A 30 8.74 -8.63 -3.42
C ASP A 30 9.99 -8.24 -2.61
N GLU A 31 11.14 -8.75 -2.99
CA GLU A 31 12.41 -8.49 -2.30
C GLU A 31 12.79 -7.01 -2.29
N GLY A 32 12.34 -6.25 -3.28
CA GLY A 32 12.53 -4.81 -3.31
C GLY A 32 11.48 -4.04 -2.53
N GLY A 33 10.56 -4.73 -1.87
CA GLY A 33 9.46 -4.10 -1.16
C GLY A 33 8.41 -3.52 -2.10
N ARG A 34 8.21 -4.11 -3.27
CA ARG A 34 7.30 -3.61 -4.30
C ARG A 34 6.23 -4.62 -4.66
N GLY A 35 5.10 -4.12 -5.07
CA GLY A 35 4.04 -4.93 -5.64
C GLY A 35 3.08 -4.07 -6.42
N THR A 36 2.45 -4.65 -7.43
CA THR A 36 1.43 -3.96 -8.23
C THR A 36 0.09 -4.60 -7.91
N LEU A 37 -0.87 -3.79 -7.48
CA LEU A 37 -2.19 -4.27 -7.09
C LEU A 37 -3.15 -4.30 -8.28
N LEU A 38 -3.30 -3.16 -8.96
CA LEU A 38 -4.11 -3.06 -10.17
C LEU A 38 -3.40 -2.17 -11.17
N GLU A 39 -3.53 -2.50 -12.44
CA GLU A 39 -2.93 -1.68 -13.50
C GLU A 39 -3.71 -0.42 -13.78
N THR A 40 -5.02 -0.46 -13.58
CA THR A 40 -5.88 0.71 -13.79
C THR A 40 -6.83 0.86 -12.61
N LEU A 41 -7.07 2.12 -12.24
CA LEU A 41 -8.03 2.47 -11.21
C LEU A 41 -9.01 3.49 -11.78
N GLU A 42 -10.29 3.36 -11.42
CA GLU A 42 -11.28 4.39 -11.71
C GLU A 42 -11.09 5.57 -10.76
N ALA A 43 -11.61 6.72 -11.13
CA ALA A 43 -11.58 7.89 -10.24
C ALA A 43 -12.36 7.59 -8.95
N GLY A 44 -11.86 8.08 -7.84
CA GLY A 44 -12.51 7.91 -6.55
C GLY A 44 -11.55 7.67 -5.42
N GLY A 45 -12.10 7.43 -4.24
CA GLY A 45 -11.33 7.15 -3.03
C GLY A 45 -11.02 5.68 -2.87
N TYR A 46 -9.80 5.40 -2.43
CA TYR A 46 -9.32 4.04 -2.18
C TYR A 46 -8.59 3.98 -0.86
N GLU A 47 -8.40 2.76 -0.38
CA GLU A 47 -7.65 2.51 0.85
C GLU A 47 -6.66 1.38 0.63
N LEU A 48 -5.41 1.60 1.04
CA LEU A 48 -4.41 0.55 1.12
C LEU A 48 -4.30 0.11 2.57
N LEU A 49 -4.30 -1.20 2.79
CA LEU A 49 -4.07 -1.77 4.11
C LEU A 49 -2.74 -2.51 4.10
N PHE A 50 -1.78 -1.99 4.83
CA PHE A 50 -0.46 -2.61 4.99
C PHE A 50 -0.48 -3.48 6.23
N HIS A 51 -0.26 -4.78 6.08
CA HIS A 51 -0.25 -5.72 7.20
C HIS A 51 1.12 -5.71 7.88
N ALA A 52 1.41 -4.60 8.55
CA ALA A 52 2.71 -4.37 9.17
C ALA A 52 2.93 -5.26 10.39
N GLY A 53 1.88 -5.53 11.16
CA GLY A 53 1.97 -6.40 12.33
C GLY A 53 2.41 -7.80 11.99
N ASP A 54 1.85 -8.38 10.95
CA ASP A 54 2.23 -9.71 10.48
C ASP A 54 3.67 -9.74 9.98
N TYR A 55 4.11 -8.65 9.37
CA TYR A 55 5.45 -8.53 8.83
C TYR A 55 6.50 -8.34 9.93
N GLN A 56 6.27 -7.39 10.85
CA GLN A 56 7.22 -7.05 11.90
C GLN A 56 7.16 -7.96 13.12
N GLY A 57 6.01 -8.57 13.34
CA GLY A 57 5.78 -9.39 14.54
C GLY A 57 5.63 -8.56 15.80
N ALA A 58 6.69 -7.92 16.26
CA ALA A 58 6.72 -7.17 17.51
C ALA A 58 6.66 -5.66 17.32
N GLY A 59 6.31 -5.18 16.14
CA GLY A 59 6.17 -3.74 15.87
C GLY A 59 4.99 -3.13 16.57
N PHE A 60 5.01 -1.82 16.73
CA PHE A 60 3.92 -1.09 17.39
C PHE A 60 2.65 -1.06 16.55
N PHE A 61 2.77 -0.82 15.24
CA PHE A 61 1.61 -0.76 14.36
C PHE A 61 1.27 -2.13 13.80
N ASP A 62 -0.01 -2.45 13.83
CA ASP A 62 -0.53 -3.69 13.27
C ASP A 62 -0.92 -3.48 11.80
N ILE A 63 -2.14 -3.04 11.53
CA ILE A 63 -2.59 -2.74 10.17
C ILE A 63 -2.54 -1.23 9.97
N ILE A 64 -1.86 -0.79 8.90
CA ILE A 64 -1.73 0.62 8.58
C ILE A 64 -2.62 0.95 7.39
N PRO A 65 -3.74 1.67 7.59
CA PRO A 65 -4.60 2.08 6.48
C PRO A 65 -4.12 3.41 5.91
N ILE A 66 -4.00 3.45 4.58
CA ILE A 66 -3.65 4.67 3.85
C ILE A 66 -4.75 4.95 2.86
N ARG A 67 -5.46 6.05 3.04
CA ARG A 67 -6.52 6.48 2.12
C ARG A 67 -5.95 7.45 1.12
N PHE A 68 -6.33 7.28 -0.14
CA PHE A 68 -5.88 8.16 -1.21
C PHE A 68 -6.98 8.33 -2.24
N TYR A 69 -6.84 9.35 -3.07
CA TYR A 69 -7.84 9.68 -4.06
C TYR A 69 -7.25 9.63 -5.46
N VAL A 70 -7.93 8.94 -6.35
CA VAL A 70 -7.55 8.85 -7.76
C VAL A 70 -8.36 9.89 -8.53
N ALA A 71 -7.69 10.97 -8.95
CA ALA A 71 -8.32 12.02 -9.72
C ALA A 71 -8.29 11.73 -11.23
N GLU A 72 -7.19 11.15 -11.69
CA GLU A 72 -6.97 10.84 -13.11
C GLU A 72 -6.67 9.35 -13.28
N PRO A 73 -7.65 8.57 -13.79
CA PRO A 73 -7.48 7.11 -13.85
C PRO A 73 -6.32 6.62 -14.71
N ALA A 74 -5.92 7.43 -15.72
CA ALA A 74 -4.84 7.02 -16.63
C ALA A 74 -3.44 7.28 -16.10
N VAL A 75 -3.31 7.91 -14.92
CA VAL A 75 -2.02 8.25 -14.32
C VAL A 75 -1.54 7.13 -13.41
N HIS A 76 -0.23 6.92 -13.38
CA HIS A 76 0.38 6.00 -12.43
C HIS A 76 0.31 6.55 -11.02
N TYR A 77 -0.05 5.68 -10.09
CA TYR A 77 -0.04 6.02 -8.67
C TYR A 77 0.96 5.13 -7.95
N HIS A 78 1.90 5.76 -7.28
CA HIS A 78 2.91 5.10 -6.47
C HIS A 78 2.72 5.59 -5.04
N VAL A 79 2.45 4.66 -4.12
CA VAL A 79 2.19 4.98 -2.72
C VAL A 79 3.22 4.28 -1.86
N PRO A 80 4.35 4.94 -1.55
CA PRO A 80 5.39 4.35 -0.71
C PRO A 80 5.00 4.39 0.75
N LEU A 81 5.44 3.38 1.49
CA LEU A 81 5.36 3.35 2.95
C LEU A 81 6.76 3.23 3.52
N ILE A 82 7.12 4.15 4.39
CA ILE A 82 8.37 4.08 5.14
C ILE A 82 8.00 3.64 6.55
N LEU A 83 8.45 2.46 6.94
CA LEU A 83 8.07 1.82 8.19
C LEU A 83 9.25 1.77 9.15
N SER A 84 9.00 2.14 10.39
CA SER A 84 9.94 1.96 11.50
C SER A 84 9.20 1.21 12.62
N PRO A 85 9.92 0.75 13.68
CA PRO A 85 9.25 -0.02 14.74
C PRO A 85 8.09 0.69 15.42
N PHE A 86 8.15 2.02 15.51
CA PHE A 86 7.14 2.79 16.24
C PHE A 86 6.47 3.88 15.40
N GLY A 87 6.75 3.94 14.12
CA GLY A 87 6.19 4.98 13.28
C GLY A 87 6.17 4.59 11.81
N TYR A 88 5.55 5.43 11.01
CA TYR A 88 5.55 5.27 9.57
C TYR A 88 5.32 6.62 8.90
N SER A 89 5.69 6.71 7.63
CA SER A 89 5.29 7.82 6.80
C SER A 89 4.94 7.32 5.40
N THR A 90 4.15 8.11 4.70
CA THR A 90 3.72 7.78 3.35
C THR A 90 3.61 9.07 2.54
N TYR A 91 3.72 8.94 1.22
CA TYR A 91 3.62 10.08 0.32
C TYR A 91 3.25 9.58 -1.07
N ARG A 92 2.87 10.49 -1.95
CA ARG A 92 2.65 10.13 -3.35
C ARG A 92 3.99 10.14 -4.06
N GLY A 93 4.41 8.98 -4.55
CA GLY A 93 5.60 8.84 -5.39
C GLY A 93 5.34 9.40 -6.79
N GLY A 94 6.32 10.06 -7.33
CA GLY A 94 6.25 10.71 -8.62
C GLY A 94 5.97 9.86 -9.83
#